data_45bf54c76fabc0f268241a5e6841377b
#
_entry.id   45bf54c76fabc0f268241a5e6841377b
#
_cell.length_a   1.000
_cell.length_b   1.000
_cell.length_c   1.000
_cell.angle_alpha   90.00
_cell.angle_beta   90.00
_cell.angle_gamma   90.00
#
_symmetry.space_group_name_H-M   'P 1'
#
loop_
_entity.id
_entity.type
_entity.pdbx_description
1 polymer ?
#
loop_
_entity_poly.entity_id
_entity_poly.type
_entity_poly.pdbx_seq_one_letter_code
_entity_poly.pdbx_strand_id
1 'polypeptide(L)'
;MGRTTAWNRKVLARSGKQLDYLTLHYYITAQVNDCKLQSPERTLFAPVRVEENLKMNIDLLKSNNKNAGRDDNPIRFSIDEWNNRHSVYNGSGYTFSRKDDRRIYDVASTASMLNVFLRNSPYVAMANYIFPVNGHGLLKTVGEDDAYKSCSYYVFDLYRRFMKGNTISLKVEGPGLEIVSLVIPEGYDVVEKWSVESDDVTAANSADNRNNVIAKQAETPSADFNIKPCGLAIVRCAKKGAK
;
A
#
# COMPACT_ATOMS: atom_id res chain seq x y z
N MET A 1 -6.78 -16.43 -8.79
CA MET A 1 -7.75 -15.39 -8.33
C MET A 1 -9.22 -15.82 -8.42
N GLY A 2 -9.68 -16.54 -9.43
CA GLY A 2 -11.11 -16.93 -9.56
C GLY A 2 -11.71 -17.81 -8.45
N ARG A 3 -10.91 -18.54 -7.70
CA ARG A 3 -11.40 -19.45 -6.64
C ARG A 3 -11.96 -18.70 -5.42
N THR A 4 -11.39 -17.55 -5.04
CA THR A 4 -11.83 -16.77 -3.87
C THR A 4 -13.26 -16.23 -4.05
N THR A 5 -13.59 -15.71 -5.23
CA THR A 5 -14.93 -15.17 -5.51
C THR A 5 -16.00 -16.26 -5.46
N ALA A 6 -15.72 -17.46 -5.98
CA ALA A 6 -16.65 -18.60 -5.92
C ALA A 6 -16.88 -19.08 -4.48
N TRP A 7 -15.83 -19.10 -3.66
CA TRP A 7 -15.93 -19.41 -2.24
C TRP A 7 -16.76 -18.36 -1.50
N ASN A 8 -16.43 -17.08 -1.68
CA ASN A 8 -17.13 -15.97 -1.05
C ASN A 8 -18.62 -15.97 -1.38
N ARG A 9 -19.00 -16.30 -2.62
CA ARG A 9 -20.40 -16.44 -3.02
C ARG A 9 -21.13 -17.50 -2.18
N LYS A 10 -20.49 -18.66 -1.94
CA LYS A 10 -21.08 -19.74 -1.13
C LYS A 10 -21.20 -19.30 0.34
N VAL A 11 -20.20 -18.66 0.90
CA VAL A 11 -20.21 -18.17 2.28
C VAL A 11 -21.33 -17.13 2.46
N LEU A 12 -21.40 -16.15 1.58
CA LEU A 12 -22.44 -15.11 1.64
C LEU A 12 -23.84 -15.70 1.47
N ALA A 13 -24.03 -16.66 0.58
CA ALA A 13 -25.34 -17.31 0.39
C ALA A 13 -25.81 -18.08 1.64
N ARG A 14 -24.89 -18.64 2.41
CA ARG A 14 -25.24 -19.41 3.62
C ARG A 14 -25.28 -18.59 4.90
N SER A 15 -24.34 -17.68 5.06
CA SER A 15 -24.07 -17.00 6.32
C SER A 15 -24.14 -15.47 6.23
N GLY A 16 -24.47 -14.91 5.08
CA GLY A 16 -24.43 -13.45 4.85
C GLY A 16 -25.35 -12.65 5.78
N LYS A 17 -26.40 -13.27 6.36
CA LYS A 17 -27.27 -12.61 7.35
C LYS A 17 -26.60 -12.43 8.72
N GLN A 18 -25.61 -13.25 9.05
CA GLN A 18 -24.92 -13.26 10.34
C GLN A 18 -23.55 -12.58 10.33
N LEU A 19 -23.02 -12.22 9.13
CA LEU A 19 -21.68 -11.65 8.99
C LEU A 19 -21.75 -10.12 9.07
N ASP A 20 -20.81 -9.51 9.79
CA ASP A 20 -20.53 -8.09 9.71
C ASP A 20 -19.35 -7.82 8.75
N TYR A 21 -18.40 -8.74 8.69
CA TYR A 21 -17.24 -8.67 7.80
C TYR A 21 -17.02 -9.97 7.05
N LEU A 22 -16.52 -9.82 5.82
CA LEU A 22 -16.00 -10.92 5.01
C LEU A 22 -14.50 -10.71 4.82
N THR A 23 -13.69 -11.74 5.09
CA THR A 23 -12.22 -11.61 5.05
C THR A 23 -11.63 -11.90 3.68
N LEU A 24 -10.58 -11.16 3.32
CA LEU A 24 -9.75 -11.37 2.14
C LEU A 24 -8.27 -11.21 2.49
N HIS A 25 -7.42 -12.05 1.87
CA HIS A 25 -5.97 -11.94 1.99
C HIS A 25 -5.34 -11.52 0.66
N TYR A 26 -4.42 -10.55 0.69
CA TYR A 26 -3.70 -10.10 -0.50
C TYR A 26 -2.19 -10.06 -0.26
N TYR A 27 -1.49 -10.93 -0.95
CA TYR A 27 -0.03 -10.98 -0.91
C TYR A 27 0.56 -10.78 -2.30
N ILE A 28 1.47 -9.82 -2.41
CA ILE A 28 2.33 -9.64 -3.57
C ILE A 28 3.61 -10.42 -3.31
N THR A 29 4.01 -11.27 -4.25
CA THR A 29 5.27 -12.00 -4.15
C THR A 29 6.27 -11.43 -5.15
N ALA A 30 7.33 -10.82 -4.64
CA ALA A 30 8.45 -10.30 -5.39
C ALA A 30 9.56 -11.36 -5.47
N GLN A 31 10.01 -11.70 -6.67
CA GLN A 31 11.21 -12.49 -6.87
C GLN A 31 12.44 -11.58 -6.81
N VAL A 32 13.36 -11.91 -5.92
CA VAL A 32 14.54 -11.11 -5.64
C VAL A 32 15.80 -11.94 -5.84
N ASN A 33 16.75 -11.43 -6.61
CA ASN A 33 18.07 -12.00 -6.74
C ASN A 33 19.10 -10.88 -6.59
N ASP A 34 20.10 -11.07 -5.73
CA ASP A 34 21.11 -10.07 -5.42
C ASP A 34 20.49 -8.68 -5.15
N CYS A 35 19.54 -8.63 -4.25
CA CYS A 35 18.77 -7.44 -3.87
C CYS A 35 17.92 -6.80 -4.96
N LYS A 36 17.89 -7.31 -6.18
CA LYS A 36 17.16 -6.76 -7.33
C LYS A 36 15.89 -7.52 -7.62
N LEU A 37 14.84 -6.79 -7.98
CA LEU A 37 13.60 -7.38 -8.51
C LEU A 37 13.88 -8.04 -9.86
N GLN A 38 13.44 -9.28 -10.02
CA GLN A 38 13.59 -10.03 -11.27
C GLN A 38 12.46 -9.76 -12.28
N SER A 39 11.36 -9.26 -11.82
CA SER A 39 10.22 -8.85 -12.65
C SER A 39 9.59 -7.61 -12.03
N PRO A 40 10.21 -6.41 -12.19
CA PRO A 40 9.72 -5.17 -11.58
C PRO A 40 8.26 -4.90 -11.92
N GLU A 41 7.87 -5.02 -13.19
CA GLU A 41 6.50 -4.74 -13.65
C GLU A 41 5.48 -5.66 -12.95
N ARG A 42 5.81 -6.95 -12.82
CA ARG A 42 4.94 -7.91 -12.13
C ARG A 42 4.71 -7.55 -10.67
N THR A 43 5.74 -7.02 -10.00
CA THR A 43 5.68 -6.66 -8.59
C THR A 43 5.04 -5.29 -8.38
N LEU A 44 5.49 -4.28 -9.11
CA LEU A 44 5.06 -2.90 -8.93
C LEU A 44 3.62 -2.66 -9.41
N PHE A 45 3.17 -3.37 -10.46
CA PHE A 45 1.79 -3.30 -10.96
C PHE A 45 0.86 -4.39 -10.37
N ALA A 46 1.34 -5.23 -9.46
CA ALA A 46 0.49 -6.19 -8.77
C ALA A 46 -0.72 -5.55 -8.05
N PRO A 47 -0.63 -4.35 -7.45
CA PRO A 47 -1.78 -3.67 -6.85
C PRO A 47 -2.94 -3.44 -7.81
N VAL A 48 -2.70 -3.24 -9.12
CA VAL A 48 -3.77 -3.13 -10.13
C VAL A 48 -4.59 -4.42 -10.18
N ARG A 49 -3.94 -5.57 -10.22
CA ARG A 49 -4.63 -6.87 -10.22
C ARG A 49 -5.35 -7.16 -8.90
N VAL A 50 -4.79 -6.67 -7.78
CA VAL A 50 -5.46 -6.73 -6.49
C VAL A 50 -6.74 -5.91 -6.53
N GLU A 51 -6.70 -4.69 -7.07
CA GLU A 51 -7.88 -3.84 -7.18
C GLU A 51 -8.96 -4.43 -8.09
N GLU A 52 -8.58 -5.01 -9.22
CA GLU A 52 -9.51 -5.73 -10.10
C GLU A 52 -10.22 -6.88 -9.37
N ASN A 53 -9.45 -7.70 -8.63
CA ASN A 53 -10.01 -8.79 -7.84
C ASN A 53 -10.91 -8.27 -6.70
N LEU A 54 -10.49 -7.20 -6.01
CA LEU A 54 -11.28 -6.57 -4.95
C LEU A 54 -12.60 -6.03 -5.51
N LYS A 55 -12.61 -5.36 -6.66
CA LYS A 55 -13.82 -4.86 -7.34
C LYS A 55 -14.80 -5.99 -7.67
N MET A 56 -14.34 -7.11 -8.20
CA MET A 56 -15.20 -8.28 -8.43
C MET A 56 -15.86 -8.79 -7.14
N ASN A 57 -15.12 -8.79 -6.03
CA ASN A 57 -15.66 -9.18 -4.73
C ASN A 57 -16.61 -8.11 -4.15
N ILE A 58 -16.35 -6.83 -4.38
CA ILE A 58 -17.25 -5.73 -4.02
C ILE A 58 -18.60 -5.86 -4.73
N ASP A 59 -18.62 -6.18 -6.02
CA ASP A 59 -19.87 -6.34 -6.76
C ASP A 59 -20.69 -7.53 -6.22
N LEU A 60 -20.01 -8.61 -5.86
CA LEU A 60 -20.67 -9.73 -5.18
C LEU A 60 -21.24 -9.31 -3.82
N LEU A 61 -20.50 -8.53 -3.04
CA LEU A 61 -20.91 -8.05 -1.73
C LEU A 61 -22.10 -7.09 -1.83
N LYS A 62 -22.09 -6.15 -2.77
CA LYS A 62 -23.21 -5.24 -3.06
C LYS A 62 -24.49 -6.03 -3.36
N SER A 63 -24.39 -7.00 -4.26
CA SER A 63 -25.53 -7.85 -4.61
C SER A 63 -26.09 -8.60 -3.40
N ASN A 64 -25.21 -9.14 -2.56
CA ASN A 64 -25.64 -9.84 -1.34
C ASN A 64 -26.29 -8.88 -0.34
N ASN A 65 -25.69 -7.72 -0.06
CA ASN A 65 -26.25 -6.74 0.89
C ASN A 65 -27.65 -6.30 0.46
N LYS A 66 -27.82 -5.96 -0.82
CA LYS A 66 -29.13 -5.60 -1.39
C LYS A 66 -30.16 -6.72 -1.22
N ASN A 67 -29.83 -7.94 -1.61
CA ASN A 67 -30.72 -9.09 -1.54
C ASN A 67 -31.07 -9.50 -0.10
N ALA A 68 -30.19 -9.19 0.85
CA ALA A 68 -30.39 -9.46 2.27
C ALA A 68 -31.04 -8.28 3.03
N GLY A 69 -31.37 -7.16 2.35
CA GLY A 69 -31.96 -5.97 2.98
C GLY A 69 -31.02 -5.31 4.00
N ARG A 70 -29.70 -5.28 3.72
CA ARG A 70 -28.66 -4.76 4.64
C ARG A 70 -28.16 -3.37 4.22
N ASP A 71 -29.03 -2.49 3.78
CA ASP A 71 -28.65 -1.15 3.35
C ASP A 71 -28.11 -0.29 4.51
N ASP A 72 -28.70 -0.43 5.71
CA ASP A 72 -28.30 0.33 6.91
C ASP A 72 -27.08 -0.29 7.64
N ASN A 73 -26.86 -1.59 7.49
CA ASN A 73 -25.73 -2.30 8.10
C ASN A 73 -25.09 -3.26 7.08
N PRO A 74 -24.43 -2.74 6.06
CA PRO A 74 -23.84 -3.57 4.99
C PRO A 74 -22.65 -4.37 5.52
N ILE A 75 -22.52 -5.62 5.04
CA ILE A 75 -21.29 -6.39 5.19
C ILE A 75 -20.18 -5.62 4.47
N ARG A 76 -19.00 -5.53 5.10
CA ARG A 76 -17.81 -4.93 4.52
C ARG A 76 -16.66 -5.92 4.52
N PHE A 77 -15.58 -5.61 3.79
CA PHE A 77 -14.38 -6.43 3.83
C PHE A 77 -13.46 -6.07 5.00
N SER A 78 -12.93 -7.11 5.64
CA SER A 78 -11.70 -7.06 6.41
C SER A 78 -10.59 -7.66 5.53
N ILE A 79 -9.63 -6.85 5.11
CA ILE A 79 -8.40 -7.36 4.52
C ILE A 79 -7.48 -7.69 5.70
N ASP A 80 -7.75 -8.83 6.33
CA ASP A 80 -7.13 -9.19 7.60
C ASP A 80 -5.68 -9.67 7.46
N GLU A 81 -5.24 -9.97 6.21
CA GLU A 81 -3.83 -10.18 5.90
C GLU A 81 -3.45 -9.56 4.55
N TRP A 82 -2.45 -8.69 4.55
CA TRP A 82 -1.79 -8.26 3.33
C TRP A 82 -0.33 -7.89 3.56
N ASN A 83 0.52 -8.10 2.58
CA ASN A 83 1.92 -7.67 2.56
C ASN A 83 2.57 -7.95 1.19
N ASN A 84 3.77 -7.39 0.99
CA ASN A 84 4.71 -7.82 -0.02
C ASN A 84 5.60 -8.92 0.56
N ARG A 85 5.73 -10.04 -0.15
CA ARG A 85 6.58 -11.17 0.24
C ARG A 85 7.78 -11.22 -0.70
N HIS A 86 8.96 -11.47 -0.16
CA HIS A 86 10.12 -11.77 -0.97
C HIS A 86 10.31 -13.27 -1.14
N SER A 87 10.54 -13.67 -2.38
CA SER A 87 11.04 -14.98 -2.76
C SER A 87 12.44 -14.78 -3.30
N VAL A 88 13.43 -15.18 -2.49
CA VAL A 88 14.84 -14.90 -2.76
C VAL A 88 15.49 -16.07 -3.47
N TYR A 89 16.31 -15.79 -4.48
CA TYR A 89 17.08 -16.81 -5.19
C TYR A 89 18.18 -17.37 -4.30
N ASN A 90 18.28 -18.70 -4.22
CA ASN A 90 19.22 -19.41 -3.37
C ASN A 90 20.29 -20.23 -4.14
N GLY A 91 20.46 -19.92 -5.43
CA GLY A 91 21.38 -20.67 -6.31
C GLY A 91 20.73 -21.80 -7.10
N SER A 92 19.59 -22.32 -6.66
CA SER A 92 18.85 -23.40 -7.35
C SER A 92 17.39 -23.03 -7.68
N GLY A 93 16.86 -21.98 -7.03
CA GLY A 93 15.50 -21.51 -7.25
C GLY A 93 15.11 -20.38 -6.31
N TYR A 94 13.83 -20.00 -6.36
CA TYR A 94 13.27 -18.95 -5.51
C TYR A 94 12.58 -19.55 -4.31
N THR A 95 13.00 -19.16 -3.11
CA THR A 95 12.41 -19.61 -1.85
C THR A 95 11.89 -18.44 -1.05
N PHE A 96 10.78 -18.62 -0.37
CA PHE A 96 10.20 -17.60 0.48
C PHE A 96 11.15 -17.25 1.63
N SER A 97 11.48 -15.95 1.75
CA SER A 97 12.34 -15.43 2.81
C SER A 97 11.58 -14.46 3.69
N ARG A 98 11.66 -14.64 5.01
CA ARG A 98 11.18 -13.67 6.01
C ARG A 98 12.31 -12.77 6.53
N LYS A 99 13.55 -13.06 6.16
CA LYS A 99 14.74 -12.35 6.69
C LYS A 99 15.21 -11.21 5.79
N ASP A 100 14.71 -11.15 4.54
CA ASP A 100 15.13 -10.12 3.60
C ASP A 100 14.61 -8.74 4.00
N ASP A 101 15.44 -7.72 3.81
CA ASP A 101 15.10 -6.36 4.18
C ASP A 101 14.09 -5.72 3.23
N ARG A 102 13.28 -4.80 3.76
CA ARG A 102 12.41 -3.94 2.96
C ARG A 102 13.24 -2.91 2.22
N ARG A 103 13.00 -2.78 0.93
CA ARG A 103 13.76 -1.89 0.03
C ARG A 103 12.86 -0.82 -0.55
N ILE A 104 13.42 0.12 -1.30
CA ILE A 104 12.66 1.21 -1.93
C ILE A 104 11.53 0.67 -2.81
N TYR A 105 11.71 -0.40 -3.54
CA TYR A 105 10.62 -0.97 -4.35
C TYR A 105 9.45 -1.51 -3.51
N ASP A 106 9.68 -1.85 -2.23
CA ASP A 106 8.60 -2.18 -1.31
C ASP A 106 7.82 -0.93 -0.85
N VAL A 107 8.46 0.24 -0.82
CA VAL A 107 7.79 1.51 -0.52
C VAL A 107 6.70 1.77 -1.56
N ALA A 108 7.04 1.72 -2.85
CA ALA A 108 6.10 1.94 -3.94
C ALA A 108 4.92 0.94 -3.92
N SER A 109 5.22 -0.35 -3.80
CA SER A 109 4.17 -1.37 -3.82
C SER A 109 3.30 -1.35 -2.55
N THR A 110 3.88 -1.04 -1.38
CA THR A 110 3.12 -0.86 -0.13
C THR A 110 2.19 0.35 -0.20
N ALA A 111 2.68 1.50 -0.68
CA ALA A 111 1.89 2.71 -0.88
C ALA A 111 0.75 2.49 -1.88
N SER A 112 1.03 1.80 -2.99
CA SER A 112 0.03 1.47 -4.00
C SER A 112 -1.06 0.56 -3.46
N MET A 113 -0.73 -0.42 -2.61
CA MET A 113 -1.71 -1.26 -1.93
C MET A 113 -2.61 -0.46 -0.98
N LEU A 114 -2.03 0.44 -0.17
CA LEU A 114 -2.81 1.34 0.69
C LEU A 114 -3.76 2.20 -0.14
N ASN A 115 -3.31 2.74 -1.28
CA ASN A 115 -4.17 3.51 -2.18
C ASN A 115 -5.34 2.68 -2.74
N VAL A 116 -5.13 1.39 -3.04
CA VAL A 116 -6.22 0.48 -3.45
C VAL A 116 -7.26 0.38 -2.34
N PHE A 117 -6.85 0.15 -1.10
CA PHE A 117 -7.80 0.02 0.02
C PHE A 117 -8.53 1.34 0.31
N LEU A 118 -7.83 2.47 0.26
CA LEU A 118 -8.42 3.79 0.48
C LEU A 118 -9.45 4.15 -0.59
N ARG A 119 -9.16 3.92 -1.86
CA ARG A 119 -10.14 4.14 -2.96
C ARG A 119 -11.40 3.29 -2.80
N ASN A 120 -11.28 2.15 -2.13
CA ASN A 120 -12.37 1.21 -1.89
C ASN A 120 -12.87 1.25 -0.43
N SER A 121 -12.56 2.31 0.32
CA SER A 121 -12.92 2.46 1.75
C SER A 121 -14.40 2.36 2.09
N PRO A 122 -15.39 2.67 1.22
CA PRO A 122 -16.78 2.37 1.51
C PRO A 122 -17.06 0.87 1.72
N TYR A 123 -16.24 0.00 1.11
CA TYR A 123 -16.41 -1.46 1.17
C TYR A 123 -15.32 -2.16 1.98
N VAL A 124 -14.18 -1.50 2.20
CA VAL A 124 -13.06 -2.01 3.01
C VAL A 124 -13.10 -1.32 4.37
N ALA A 125 -13.44 -2.08 5.42
CA ALA A 125 -13.52 -1.57 6.78
C ALA A 125 -12.15 -1.49 7.45
N MET A 126 -11.29 -2.48 7.19
CA MET A 126 -9.96 -2.56 7.76
C MET A 126 -9.00 -3.30 6.80
N ALA A 127 -7.71 -2.98 6.91
CA ALA A 127 -6.64 -3.64 6.16
C ALA A 127 -5.41 -3.80 7.07
N ASN A 128 -5.15 -5.03 7.50
CA ASN A 128 -4.14 -5.36 8.50
C ASN A 128 -2.85 -5.82 7.83
N TYR A 129 -1.79 -5.06 8.03
CA TYR A 129 -0.46 -5.38 7.50
C TYR A 129 0.19 -6.49 8.33
N ILE A 130 0.64 -7.56 7.69
CA ILE A 130 1.25 -8.71 8.35
C ILE A 130 2.71 -8.88 7.92
N PHE A 131 3.63 -8.90 8.83
CA PHE A 131 3.63 -8.66 10.27
C PHE A 131 4.10 -7.24 10.57
N PRO A 132 3.67 -6.56 11.65
CA PRO A 132 4.21 -5.24 11.98
C PRO A 132 5.65 -5.30 12.48
N VAL A 133 6.03 -6.38 13.15
CA VAL A 133 7.39 -6.57 13.72
C VAL A 133 8.04 -7.80 13.11
N ASN A 134 9.32 -7.69 12.77
CA ASN A 134 10.15 -8.73 12.17
C ASN A 134 9.55 -9.30 10.85
N GLY A 135 10.08 -10.41 10.37
CA GLY A 135 9.69 -10.93 9.07
C GLY A 135 9.78 -9.84 8.00
N HIS A 136 8.69 -9.64 7.23
CA HIS A 136 8.55 -8.54 6.27
C HIS A 136 7.94 -7.28 6.92
N GLY A 137 8.25 -7.05 8.19
CA GLY A 137 7.61 -6.04 9.02
C GLY A 137 8.12 -4.62 8.84
N LEU A 138 7.43 -3.73 9.56
CA LEU A 138 7.74 -2.31 9.61
C LEU A 138 8.91 -2.04 10.57
N LEU A 139 8.98 -2.80 11.65
CA LEU A 139 10.04 -2.74 12.66
C LEU A 139 10.86 -4.04 12.63
N LYS A 140 12.15 -3.92 12.81
CA LYS A 140 13.08 -5.04 12.90
C LYS A 140 13.81 -4.99 14.24
N THR A 141 13.75 -6.06 15.02
CA THR A 141 14.50 -6.16 16.27
C THR A 141 15.95 -6.57 16.01
N VAL A 142 16.86 -6.08 16.87
CA VAL A 142 18.28 -6.41 16.88
C VAL A 142 18.61 -6.85 18.30
N GLY A 143 18.84 -8.15 18.48
CA GLY A 143 18.97 -8.70 19.84
C GLY A 143 17.67 -8.56 20.65
N GLU A 144 17.80 -8.36 21.95
CA GLU A 144 16.67 -8.33 22.89
C GLU A 144 16.11 -6.91 23.12
N ASP A 145 16.97 -5.88 23.07
CA ASP A 145 16.63 -4.54 23.55
C ASP A 145 16.65 -3.45 22.49
N ASP A 146 16.81 -3.81 21.20
CA ASP A 146 17.02 -2.82 20.14
C ASP A 146 16.20 -3.10 18.89
N ALA A 147 15.86 -2.05 18.14
CA ALA A 147 15.08 -2.17 16.91
C ALA A 147 15.36 -1.01 15.94
N TYR A 148 15.11 -1.26 14.66
CA TYR A 148 15.15 -0.22 13.63
C TYR A 148 13.91 -0.23 12.74
N LYS A 149 13.65 0.89 12.07
CA LYS A 149 12.55 1.08 11.14
C LYS A 149 12.94 0.61 9.74
N SER A 150 12.14 -0.26 9.14
CA SER A 150 12.30 -0.61 7.73
C SER A 150 11.84 0.54 6.82
N CYS A 151 12.18 0.49 5.52
CA CYS A 151 11.71 1.48 4.55
C CYS A 151 10.17 1.58 4.53
N SER A 152 9.45 0.46 4.62
CA SER A 152 8.00 0.42 4.63
C SER A 152 7.36 1.06 5.86
N TYR A 153 8.10 1.21 6.97
CA TYR A 153 7.62 1.95 8.15
C TYR A 153 7.22 3.38 7.79
N TYR A 154 8.04 4.06 6.99
CA TYR A 154 7.80 5.46 6.63
C TYR A 154 6.57 5.65 5.74
N VAL A 155 6.18 4.63 4.98
CA VAL A 155 4.90 4.64 4.26
C VAL A 155 3.74 4.77 5.25
N PHE A 156 3.69 3.89 6.24
CA PHE A 156 2.62 3.91 7.25
C PHE A 156 2.65 5.17 8.10
N ASP A 157 3.84 5.66 8.48
CA ASP A 157 3.99 6.89 9.25
C ASP A 157 3.40 8.09 8.47
N LEU A 158 3.75 8.25 7.19
CA LEU A 158 3.22 9.33 6.36
C LEU A 158 1.71 9.19 6.13
N TYR A 159 1.21 8.00 5.81
CA TYR A 159 -0.23 7.78 5.64
C TYR A 159 -0.99 8.09 6.92
N ARG A 160 -0.51 7.65 8.09
CA ARG A 160 -1.13 7.96 9.38
C ARG A 160 -1.19 9.47 9.67
N ARG A 161 -0.14 10.20 9.30
CA ARG A 161 -0.08 11.67 9.52
C ARG A 161 -1.06 12.40 8.62
N PHE A 162 -1.15 12.04 7.34
CA PHE A 162 -1.76 12.86 6.31
C PHE A 162 -3.11 12.34 5.80
N MET A 163 -3.43 11.06 5.96
CA MET A 163 -4.71 10.49 5.54
C MET A 163 -5.81 10.75 6.58
N LYS A 164 -6.10 12.02 6.82
CA LYS A 164 -7.14 12.50 7.75
C LYS A 164 -8.11 13.40 6.99
N GLY A 165 -9.40 13.29 7.31
CA GLY A 165 -10.44 14.11 6.69
C GLY A 165 -10.97 13.50 5.39
N ASN A 166 -11.40 14.36 4.48
CA ASN A 166 -12.02 13.94 3.21
C ASN A 166 -10.96 13.77 2.11
N THR A 167 -11.11 12.75 1.29
CA THR A 167 -10.31 12.57 0.07
C THR A 167 -10.73 13.59 -0.99
N ILE A 168 -9.76 14.25 -1.60
CA ILE A 168 -9.97 15.10 -2.77
C ILE A 168 -9.65 14.26 -4.01
N SER A 169 -10.52 14.33 -5.01
CA SER A 169 -10.24 13.72 -6.31
C SER A 169 -9.13 14.51 -6.99
N LEU A 170 -8.04 13.84 -7.33
CA LEU A 170 -6.92 14.42 -8.07
C LEU A 170 -6.89 13.87 -9.49
N LYS A 171 -6.69 14.75 -10.46
CA LYS A 171 -6.37 14.38 -11.82
C LYS A 171 -4.85 14.32 -11.96
N VAL A 172 -4.34 13.21 -12.43
CA VAL A 172 -2.94 13.02 -12.76
C VAL A 172 -2.79 13.07 -14.26
N GLU A 173 -1.98 13.97 -14.77
CA GLU A 173 -1.68 14.12 -16.20
C GLU A 173 -0.19 13.94 -16.43
N GLY A 174 0.16 13.24 -17.50
CA GLY A 174 1.55 13.06 -17.90
C GLY A 174 1.69 12.14 -19.12
N PRO A 175 2.79 12.25 -19.85
CA PRO A 175 3.04 11.47 -21.05
C PRO A 175 3.41 9.99 -20.80
N GLY A 176 3.47 9.56 -19.54
CA GLY A 176 3.83 8.20 -19.16
C GLY A 176 4.22 8.08 -17.68
N LEU A 177 4.95 7.01 -17.36
CA LEU A 177 5.34 6.69 -15.97
C LEU A 177 6.47 7.58 -15.40
N GLU A 178 7.09 8.40 -16.20
CA GLU A 178 8.31 9.15 -15.81
C GLU A 178 8.04 10.60 -15.40
N ILE A 179 6.92 11.20 -15.85
CA ILE A 179 6.54 12.58 -15.50
C ILE A 179 5.08 12.60 -15.09
N VAL A 180 4.84 12.89 -13.83
CA VAL A 180 3.51 13.04 -13.26
C VAL A 180 3.36 14.48 -12.78
N SER A 181 2.45 15.23 -13.39
CA SER A 181 2.03 16.54 -12.90
C SER A 181 0.82 16.39 -12.01
N LEU A 182 0.88 16.94 -10.81
CA LEU A 182 -0.22 16.95 -9.87
C LEU A 182 -1.05 18.20 -10.09
N VAL A 183 -2.26 18.04 -10.61
CA VAL A 183 -3.19 19.16 -10.78
C VAL A 183 -3.84 19.46 -9.43
N ILE A 184 -3.41 20.52 -8.78
CA ILE A 184 -3.99 20.98 -7.52
C ILE A 184 -5.35 21.65 -7.82
N PRO A 185 -6.44 21.30 -7.11
CA PRO A 185 -7.73 21.91 -7.30
C PRO A 185 -7.66 23.44 -7.09
N GLU A 186 -8.45 24.16 -7.88
CA GLU A 186 -8.56 25.62 -7.74
C GLU A 186 -8.91 26.02 -6.30
N GLY A 187 -8.27 27.06 -5.79
CA GLY A 187 -8.45 27.53 -4.42
C GLY A 187 -7.64 26.78 -3.36
N TYR A 188 -6.72 25.89 -3.76
CA TYR A 188 -5.80 25.20 -2.85
C TYR A 188 -4.34 25.53 -3.19
N ASP A 189 -3.49 25.50 -2.16
CA ASP A 189 -2.03 25.58 -2.28
C ASP A 189 -1.40 24.31 -1.66
N VAL A 190 -0.27 23.88 -2.20
CA VAL A 190 0.57 22.87 -1.55
C VAL A 190 1.29 23.54 -0.38
N VAL A 191 1.02 23.06 0.82
CA VAL A 191 1.58 23.64 2.06
C VAL A 191 2.62 22.74 2.71
N GLU A 192 2.66 21.47 2.32
CA GLU A 192 3.61 20.52 2.86
C GLU A 192 3.84 19.39 1.86
N LYS A 193 5.08 18.93 1.75
CA LYS A 193 5.47 17.80 0.92
C LYS A 193 6.46 16.92 1.68
N TRP A 194 6.22 15.64 1.64
CA TRP A 194 7.11 14.62 2.18
C TRP A 194 7.44 13.57 1.11
N SER A 195 8.67 13.03 1.13
CA SER A 195 9.05 11.92 0.27
C SER A 195 9.79 10.83 1.05
N VAL A 196 9.70 9.62 0.50
CA VAL A 196 10.53 8.46 0.86
C VAL A 196 11.12 7.95 -0.43
N GLU A 197 12.39 8.21 -0.67
CA GLU A 197 13.03 7.94 -1.96
C GLU A 197 14.52 7.69 -1.83
N SER A 198 15.12 7.06 -2.84
CA SER A 198 16.54 6.84 -2.99
C SER A 198 16.90 6.80 -4.47
N ASP A 199 18.15 7.15 -4.83
CA ASP A 199 18.70 6.93 -6.17
C ASP A 199 18.93 5.44 -6.43
N ASP A 200 19.17 4.67 -5.38
CA ASP A 200 19.31 3.22 -5.43
C ASP A 200 18.00 2.53 -5.04
N VAL A 201 17.33 1.90 -6.01
CA VAL A 201 16.08 1.16 -5.80
C VAL A 201 16.26 -0.08 -4.90
N THR A 202 17.50 -0.51 -4.69
CA THR A 202 17.83 -1.60 -3.77
C THR A 202 18.14 -1.12 -2.35
N ALA A 203 18.15 0.20 -2.11
CA ALA A 203 18.42 0.76 -0.80
C ALA A 203 17.45 0.25 0.26
N ALA A 204 18.00 -0.12 1.41
CA ALA A 204 17.27 -0.63 2.56
C ALA A 204 17.83 -0.04 3.84
N ASN A 205 17.04 -0.05 4.91
CA ASN A 205 17.53 0.12 6.26
C ASN A 205 17.93 -1.25 6.83
N SER A 206 19.01 -1.28 7.56
CA SER A 206 19.59 -2.47 8.20
C SER A 206 20.00 -2.16 9.64
N ALA A 207 20.45 -3.16 10.39
CA ALA A 207 20.98 -2.97 11.72
C ALA A 207 22.17 -1.97 11.75
N ASP A 208 23.04 -2.03 10.72
CA ASP A 208 24.24 -1.20 10.62
C ASP A 208 23.99 0.16 9.96
N ASN A 209 22.92 0.30 9.19
CA ASN A 209 22.55 1.55 8.51
C ASN A 209 21.05 1.82 8.60
N ARG A 210 20.61 2.25 9.77
CA ARG A 210 19.19 2.37 10.17
C ARG A 210 18.42 3.50 9.50
N ASN A 211 19.14 4.50 9.01
CA ASN A 211 18.57 5.73 8.43
C ASN A 211 18.99 5.94 6.96
N ASN A 212 19.34 4.87 6.26
CA ASN A 212 19.69 4.93 4.84
C ASN A 212 18.52 5.45 4.00
N VAL A 213 17.30 5.03 4.35
CA VAL A 213 16.05 5.50 3.73
C VAL A 213 15.13 6.00 4.83
N ILE A 214 14.80 7.28 4.79
CA ILE A 214 13.89 7.94 5.75
C ILE A 214 12.86 8.81 5.02
N ALA A 215 11.78 9.18 5.71
CA ALA A 215 10.88 10.21 5.23
C ALA A 215 11.55 11.59 5.38
N LYS A 216 11.53 12.39 4.31
CA LYS A 216 12.09 13.75 4.27
C LYS A 216 11.03 14.74 3.91
N GLN A 217 11.00 15.87 4.62
CA GLN A 217 10.15 17.02 4.29
C GLN A 217 10.88 17.91 3.29
N ALA A 218 10.18 18.41 2.29
CA ALA A 218 10.72 19.39 1.37
C ALA A 218 10.76 20.78 2.04
N GLU A 219 11.86 21.50 1.87
CA GLU A 219 12.00 22.88 2.38
C GLU A 219 11.01 23.83 1.70
N THR A 220 10.82 23.68 0.39
CA THR A 220 9.86 24.46 -0.40
C THR A 220 8.85 23.50 -1.05
N PRO A 221 7.62 23.37 -0.48
CA PRO A 221 6.58 22.56 -1.07
C PRO A 221 6.12 23.12 -2.42
N SER A 222 6.01 22.26 -3.42
CA SER A 222 5.50 22.62 -4.75
C SER A 222 4.68 21.49 -5.33
N ALA A 223 3.80 21.80 -6.29
CA ALA A 223 3.05 20.81 -7.05
C ALA A 223 3.93 20.13 -8.10
N ASP A 224 4.99 20.81 -8.54
CA ASP A 224 5.96 20.28 -9.50
C ASP A 224 7.07 19.56 -8.76
N PHE A 225 7.17 18.25 -8.97
CA PHE A 225 8.23 17.46 -8.38
C PHE A 225 8.49 16.17 -9.18
N ASN A 226 9.76 15.81 -9.23
CA ASN A 226 10.16 14.50 -9.70
C ASN A 226 10.14 13.54 -8.50
N ILE A 227 9.58 12.36 -8.71
CA ILE A 227 9.66 11.25 -7.75
C ILE A 227 10.71 10.28 -8.31
N LYS A 228 11.70 9.94 -7.50
CA LYS A 228 12.70 8.93 -7.89
C LYS A 228 12.03 7.56 -8.10
N PRO A 229 12.60 6.69 -8.92
CA PRO A 229 12.05 5.36 -9.17
C PRO A 229 11.70 4.63 -7.86
N CYS A 230 10.51 4.05 -7.80
CA CYS A 230 9.98 3.36 -6.62
C CYS A 230 9.81 4.22 -5.36
N GLY A 231 9.95 5.53 -5.47
CA GLY A 231 9.73 6.46 -4.36
C GLY A 231 8.25 6.68 -4.05
N LEU A 232 8.00 7.29 -2.90
CA LEU A 232 6.70 7.79 -2.46
C LEU A 232 6.81 9.29 -2.21
N ALA A 233 5.84 10.07 -2.68
CA ALA A 233 5.65 11.44 -2.25
C ALA A 233 4.21 11.65 -1.76
N ILE A 234 4.06 12.41 -0.69
CA ILE A 234 2.78 12.87 -0.16
C ILE A 234 2.80 14.39 -0.10
N VAL A 235 1.76 15.01 -0.62
CA VAL A 235 1.53 16.45 -0.53
C VAL A 235 0.29 16.73 0.31
N ARG A 236 0.38 17.74 1.15
CA ARG A 236 -0.76 18.28 1.87
C ARG A 236 -1.15 19.62 1.23
N CYS A 237 -2.41 19.72 0.88
CA CYS A 237 -2.97 20.95 0.34
C CYS A 237 -3.85 21.63 1.40
N ALA A 238 -3.86 22.95 1.42
CA ALA A 238 -4.77 23.75 2.23
C ALA A 238 -5.52 24.75 1.32
N LYS A 239 -6.73 25.15 1.73
CA LYS A 239 -7.45 26.23 1.04
C LYS A 239 -6.63 27.51 1.10
N LYS A 240 -6.59 28.27 0.01
CA LYS A 240 -5.94 29.59 -0.05
C LYS A 240 -6.48 30.48 1.07
N GLY A 241 -5.56 31.07 1.86
CA GLY A 241 -5.92 31.92 2.97
C GLY A 241 -6.37 31.23 4.25
N ALA A 242 -6.38 29.87 4.31
CA ALA A 242 -6.52 29.16 5.57
C ALA A 242 -5.20 29.23 6.36
N LYS A 243 -5.27 29.83 7.56
CA LYS A 243 -4.16 29.84 8.53
C LYS A 243 -4.11 28.54 9.32
#